data_facaad4d28a2f7be372dbdb8991bf4e4
#
_entry.id   facaad4d28a2f7be372dbdb8991bf4e4
#
_cell.length_a   1.000
_cell.length_b   1.000
_cell.length_c   1.000
_cell.angle_alpha   90.00
_cell.angle_beta   90.00
_cell.angle_gamma   90.00
#
_symmetry.space_group_name_H-M   'P 1'
#
loop_
_entity.id
_entity.type
_entity.pdbx_description
1 polymer ?
#
loop_
_entity_poly.entity_id
_entity_poly.type
_entity_poly.pdbx_seq_one_letter_code
_entity_poly.pdbx_strand_id
1 'polypeptide(L)'
;MTRISLPPRRTARARQRGLAAATIVAALSSLGSCTSNTATVAGPIPDFRADAFLDTVQLRTFRWFWETTNPTNGLVPDRWPTKSFSSVGAVGFGLTAYPIGVERGYVSRADARTRVLNTLNFLWQAPQGAAATSVTGYKGFFYHFLDMDTGLRFQQVELSTIDTALLLAGVLFCREYFTGTDADETAIRALADSIYYRADWQWASPNVPVVNMGWTPEHNFIQAEWLGYDEAMILYVLALGSPTHPVDPSAWDRWTSTYQWRNYYGQQHVNFAPLFGHQYSHLWIDFRGIQDAYMRQKGIDYFENSRRATLAQHAYAVDNPNKWRDYGRDVWGLTASDGPLDTTMVVDGMQRRFFTYSARGAAATEVRDDGTLAPTAAGGSVPFAPEITVPALKTMRTKYGEPLFGQYGFLDAFNPTYRNASVRAQHGRIVDGVSWFDTDYLGIDQGPILGMIENYRTGLVWHLMRQSPYIRRGLERAGFTGGWLQ
;
A
#
# COMPACT_ATOMS: atom_id res chain seq x y z
N MET A 1 2.32 24.02 -1.79
CA MET A 1 1.01 24.20 -1.11
C MET A 1 -0.07 24.04 -2.17
N THR A 2 -0.61 22.88 -2.32
CA THR A 2 -1.72 22.66 -3.27
C THR A 2 -2.84 22.00 -2.49
N ARG A 3 -3.92 22.76 -2.29
CA ARG A 3 -5.15 22.27 -1.64
C ARG A 3 -5.74 21.16 -2.50
N ILE A 4 -5.97 20.01 -1.93
CA ILE A 4 -6.80 18.96 -2.51
C ILE A 4 -8.24 19.43 -2.37
N SER A 5 -8.84 19.95 -3.45
CA SER A 5 -10.27 20.28 -3.51
C SER A 5 -11.03 19.11 -4.15
N LEU A 6 -11.91 18.51 -3.40
CA LEU A 6 -12.91 17.57 -3.91
C LEU A 6 -14.04 18.33 -4.63
N PRO A 7 -14.53 17.85 -5.79
CA PRO A 7 -15.66 18.50 -6.48
C PRO A 7 -17.00 18.15 -5.82
N PRO A 8 -18.02 19.05 -5.91
CA PRO A 8 -19.33 18.86 -5.29
C PRO A 8 -20.18 17.83 -6.03
N ARG A 9 -20.91 17.03 -5.27
CA ARG A 9 -21.91 16.06 -5.75
C ARG A 9 -23.07 16.78 -6.46
N ARG A 10 -23.34 16.42 -7.71
CA ARG A 10 -24.59 16.79 -8.42
C ARG A 10 -25.63 15.68 -8.23
N THR A 11 -26.75 16.05 -7.64
CA THR A 11 -27.97 15.25 -7.57
C THR A 11 -28.69 15.23 -8.94
N ALA A 12 -28.91 14.05 -9.50
CA ALA A 12 -29.75 13.89 -10.68
C ALA A 12 -31.15 13.40 -10.28
N ARG A 13 -32.16 14.19 -10.64
CA ARG A 13 -33.57 13.88 -10.49
C ARG A 13 -34.03 12.88 -11.55
N ALA A 14 -34.77 11.87 -11.11
CA ALA A 14 -35.50 10.93 -11.96
C ALA A 14 -36.64 11.61 -12.72
N ARG A 15 -36.82 11.26 -13.97
CA ARG A 15 -38.12 11.42 -14.68
C ARG A 15 -38.52 10.06 -15.27
N GLN A 16 -39.67 9.59 -14.78
CA GLN A 16 -40.45 8.50 -15.36
C GLN A 16 -41.24 8.96 -16.58
N ARG A 17 -41.36 8.09 -17.56
CA ARG A 17 -42.41 7.91 -18.58
C ARG A 17 -41.97 6.70 -19.42
N GLY A 18 -42.72 5.68 -19.77
CA GLY A 18 -44.13 5.37 -19.88
C GLY A 18 -44.23 4.24 -20.91
N LEU A 19 -45.03 3.25 -20.69
CA LEU A 19 -45.26 2.02 -21.45
C LEU A 19 -45.52 2.21 -22.93
N ALA A 20 -45.06 1.21 -23.76
CA ALA A 20 -45.93 0.62 -24.82
C ALA A 20 -45.41 -0.80 -25.14
N ALA A 21 -46.31 -1.77 -25.06
CA ALA A 21 -46.15 -3.16 -25.44
C ALA A 21 -46.39 -3.36 -26.95
N ALA A 22 -45.62 -4.24 -27.59
CA ALA A 22 -46.07 -4.88 -28.83
C ALA A 22 -45.50 -6.30 -28.90
N THR A 23 -46.38 -7.27 -28.88
CA THR A 23 -46.19 -8.70 -29.09
C THR A 23 -46.14 -9.02 -30.54
N ILE A 24 -45.15 -9.78 -31.01
CA ILE A 24 -45.21 -10.58 -32.26
C ILE A 24 -44.49 -11.91 -32.02
N VAL A 25 -45.17 -12.98 -32.49
CA VAL A 25 -44.91 -14.40 -32.30
C VAL A 25 -44.20 -14.99 -33.52
N ALA A 26 -43.42 -16.04 -33.28
CA ALA A 26 -42.99 -17.19 -34.14
C ALA A 26 -41.84 -16.91 -35.15
N ALA A 27 -40.90 -17.80 -35.32
CA ALA A 27 -40.91 -19.25 -35.49
C ALA A 27 -39.52 -19.85 -35.31
N LEU A 28 -39.50 -21.12 -34.98
CA LEU A 28 -38.37 -22.07 -34.81
C LEU A 28 -37.45 -22.14 -36.05
N SER A 29 -36.14 -22.22 -35.82
CA SER A 29 -35.27 -23.16 -36.50
C SER A 29 -34.05 -23.43 -35.62
N SER A 30 -33.99 -24.65 -35.15
CA SER A 30 -32.90 -25.28 -34.44
C SER A 30 -31.71 -25.55 -35.34
N LEU A 31 -30.57 -24.91 -35.08
CA LEU A 31 -29.26 -25.43 -35.42
C LEU A 31 -28.38 -25.37 -34.19
N GLY A 32 -28.20 -26.52 -33.58
CA GLY A 32 -27.27 -26.70 -32.49
C GLY A 32 -25.84 -26.47 -32.98
N SER A 33 -25.22 -25.43 -32.47
CA SER A 33 -23.76 -25.30 -32.44
C SER A 33 -23.35 -25.56 -31.00
N CYS A 34 -22.90 -26.80 -30.76
CA CYS A 34 -22.12 -27.10 -29.56
C CYS A 34 -20.80 -26.34 -29.65
N THR A 35 -20.77 -25.13 -29.15
CA THR A 35 -19.50 -24.50 -28.73
C THR A 35 -19.11 -25.15 -27.41
N SER A 36 -18.26 -26.19 -27.50
CA SER A 36 -17.50 -26.66 -26.36
C SER A 36 -16.68 -25.48 -25.79
N ASN A 37 -17.17 -24.88 -24.74
CA ASN A 37 -16.35 -24.07 -23.83
C ASN A 37 -15.32 -25.02 -23.22
N THR A 38 -14.21 -25.23 -23.92
CA THR A 38 -13.00 -25.72 -23.30
C THR A 38 -12.53 -24.60 -22.38
N ALA A 39 -12.93 -24.66 -21.10
CA ALA A 39 -12.24 -23.96 -20.04
C ALA A 39 -10.77 -24.39 -20.20
N THR A 40 -9.94 -23.46 -20.66
CA THR A 40 -8.49 -23.63 -20.62
C THR A 40 -8.16 -23.85 -19.15
N VAL A 41 -7.84 -25.09 -18.80
CA VAL A 41 -7.29 -25.45 -17.49
C VAL A 41 -6.01 -24.61 -17.40
N ALA A 42 -6.03 -23.54 -16.63
CA ALA A 42 -4.84 -22.75 -16.36
C ALA A 42 -3.80 -23.71 -15.81
N GLY A 43 -2.64 -23.79 -16.47
CA GLY A 43 -1.53 -24.62 -16.00
C GLY A 43 -1.13 -24.20 -14.56
N PRO A 44 -0.36 -25.02 -13.87
CA PRO A 44 0.07 -24.71 -12.51
C PRO A 44 0.76 -23.34 -12.48
N ILE A 45 0.44 -22.51 -11.45
CA ILE A 45 1.07 -21.20 -11.25
C ILE A 45 2.58 -21.43 -11.09
N PRO A 46 3.44 -20.74 -11.90
CA PRO A 46 4.88 -20.89 -11.80
C PRO A 46 5.40 -20.51 -10.42
N ASP A 47 6.36 -21.28 -9.90
CA ASP A 47 7.02 -20.99 -8.63
C ASP A 47 8.30 -20.16 -8.86
N PHE A 48 8.29 -18.92 -8.43
CA PHE A 48 9.42 -17.99 -8.53
C PHE A 48 10.16 -17.79 -7.20
N ARG A 49 9.87 -18.57 -6.14
CA ARG A 49 10.46 -18.35 -4.82
C ARG A 49 11.99 -18.41 -4.80
N ALA A 50 12.59 -19.21 -5.68
CA ALA A 50 14.05 -19.33 -5.84
C ALA A 50 14.61 -18.49 -6.99
N ASP A 51 13.86 -17.54 -7.54
CA ASP A 51 14.29 -16.74 -8.69
C ASP A 51 15.35 -15.71 -8.29
N ALA A 52 16.55 -15.79 -8.89
CA ALA A 52 17.68 -14.90 -8.61
C ALA A 52 17.38 -13.41 -8.90
N PHE A 53 16.41 -13.11 -9.75
CA PHE A 53 15.99 -11.73 -9.97
C PHE A 53 15.31 -11.17 -8.70
N LEU A 54 14.48 -11.96 -8.02
CA LEU A 54 13.88 -11.54 -6.76
C LEU A 54 14.92 -11.34 -5.67
N ASP A 55 16.00 -12.14 -5.62
CA ASP A 55 17.15 -11.87 -4.72
C ASP A 55 17.77 -10.50 -4.99
N THR A 56 17.95 -10.17 -6.27
CA THR A 56 18.52 -8.88 -6.68
C THR A 56 17.60 -7.71 -6.27
N VAL A 57 16.29 -7.84 -6.48
CA VAL A 57 15.33 -6.82 -6.09
C VAL A 57 15.35 -6.63 -4.57
N GLN A 58 15.24 -7.73 -3.81
CA GLN A 58 15.23 -7.66 -2.34
C GLN A 58 16.52 -7.05 -1.77
N LEU A 59 17.68 -7.47 -2.25
CA LEU A 59 18.96 -6.93 -1.78
C LEU A 59 19.08 -5.42 -2.03
N ARG A 60 18.72 -4.97 -3.24
CA ARG A 60 18.80 -3.55 -3.61
C ARG A 60 17.81 -2.72 -2.79
N THR A 61 16.58 -3.18 -2.68
CA THR A 61 15.53 -2.51 -1.88
C THR A 61 15.88 -2.48 -0.38
N PHE A 62 16.44 -3.58 0.18
CA PHE A 62 16.95 -3.59 1.54
C PHE A 62 18.05 -2.54 1.75
N ARG A 63 19.00 -2.44 0.83
CA ARG A 63 20.08 -1.44 0.89
C ARG A 63 19.56 -0.02 0.95
N TRP A 64 18.47 0.29 0.27
CA TRP A 64 17.84 1.61 0.38
C TRP A 64 17.51 1.93 1.84
N PHE A 65 16.78 1.06 2.54
CA PHE A 65 16.49 1.25 3.95
C PHE A 65 17.74 1.30 4.82
N TRP A 66 18.70 0.43 4.55
CA TRP A 66 19.90 0.32 5.36
C TRP A 66 20.84 1.51 5.24
N GLU A 67 21.03 2.02 4.02
CA GLU A 67 22.02 3.04 3.69
C GLU A 67 21.47 4.48 3.81
N THR A 68 20.16 4.70 3.66
CA THR A 68 19.55 6.04 3.65
C THR A 68 18.93 6.45 4.97
N THR A 69 18.58 5.49 5.84
CA THR A 69 18.05 5.77 7.18
C THR A 69 19.05 6.53 8.03
N ASN A 70 18.60 7.56 8.74
CA ASN A 70 19.43 8.27 9.70
C ASN A 70 19.89 7.32 10.82
N PRO A 71 21.20 7.04 10.98
CA PRO A 71 21.68 6.04 11.92
C PRO A 71 21.52 6.44 13.39
N THR A 72 21.34 7.73 13.67
CA THR A 72 21.24 8.26 15.04
C THR A 72 19.84 8.09 15.62
N ASN A 73 18.80 8.41 14.84
CA ASN A 73 17.41 8.41 15.30
C ASN A 73 16.53 7.35 14.61
N GLY A 74 17.05 6.67 13.58
CA GLY A 74 16.32 5.62 12.85
C GLY A 74 15.24 6.15 11.91
N LEU A 75 15.17 7.44 11.65
CA LEU A 75 14.20 8.02 10.73
C LEU A 75 14.56 7.66 9.28
N VAL A 76 13.58 7.13 8.57
CA VAL A 76 13.66 6.75 7.15
C VAL A 76 13.22 7.94 6.30
N PRO A 77 13.98 8.36 5.28
CA PRO A 77 13.55 9.47 4.42
C PRO A 77 12.27 9.10 3.66
N ASP A 78 11.43 10.09 3.37
CA ASP A 78 10.29 9.92 2.47
C ASP A 78 10.75 9.44 1.10
N ARG A 79 11.80 10.08 0.58
CA ARG A 79 12.40 9.81 -0.73
C ARG A 79 13.92 9.98 -0.73
N TRP A 80 14.56 9.40 -1.74
CA TRP A 80 15.99 9.50 -2.00
C TRP A 80 16.28 9.29 -3.51
N PRO A 81 17.21 10.03 -4.16
CA PRO A 81 18.25 10.92 -3.58
C PRO A 81 17.80 12.35 -3.28
N THR A 82 16.62 12.77 -3.68
CA THR A 82 16.13 14.10 -3.33
C THR A 82 16.04 14.21 -1.81
N LYS A 83 16.76 15.19 -1.23
CA LYS A 83 16.71 15.43 0.21
C LYS A 83 15.30 15.85 0.62
N SER A 84 14.77 15.15 1.61
CA SER A 84 13.40 15.29 2.06
C SER A 84 13.30 15.12 3.58
N PHE A 85 12.10 15.22 4.08
CA PHE A 85 11.68 14.86 5.44
C PHE A 85 11.61 13.33 5.59
N SER A 86 11.43 12.84 6.81
CA SER A 86 11.10 11.45 7.10
C SER A 86 9.60 11.22 6.94
N SER A 87 9.20 10.13 6.32
CA SER A 87 7.84 9.58 6.38
C SER A 87 7.71 8.59 7.53
N VAL A 88 6.76 8.80 8.43
CA VAL A 88 6.53 7.92 9.58
C VAL A 88 6.09 6.52 9.14
N GLY A 89 5.29 6.41 8.10
CA GLY A 89 4.95 5.13 7.47
C GLY A 89 6.19 4.40 6.95
N ALA A 90 7.11 5.13 6.29
CA ALA A 90 8.37 4.56 5.81
C ALA A 90 9.26 4.03 6.94
N VAL A 91 9.24 4.64 8.15
CA VAL A 91 9.94 4.10 9.32
C VAL A 91 9.41 2.72 9.71
N GLY A 92 8.08 2.49 9.63
CA GLY A 92 7.48 1.17 9.86
C GLY A 92 7.95 0.12 8.86
N PHE A 93 8.06 0.48 7.59
CA PHE A 93 8.64 -0.39 6.56
C PHE A 93 10.14 -0.64 6.79
N GLY A 94 10.90 0.37 7.21
CA GLY A 94 12.32 0.23 7.58
C GLY A 94 12.53 -0.73 8.74
N LEU A 95 11.73 -0.60 9.81
CA LEU A 95 11.72 -1.54 10.93
C LEU A 95 11.41 -2.98 10.47
N THR A 96 10.55 -3.12 9.45
CA THR A 96 10.25 -4.44 8.85
C THR A 96 11.41 -4.93 7.99
N ALA A 97 12.13 -4.05 7.31
CA ALA A 97 13.24 -4.39 6.44
C ALA A 97 14.45 -4.98 7.22
N TYR A 98 14.72 -4.52 8.44
CA TYR A 98 15.92 -4.95 9.18
C TYR A 98 15.91 -6.44 9.53
N PRO A 99 14.86 -7.03 10.12
CA PRO A 99 14.77 -8.48 10.30
C PRO A 99 14.83 -9.27 9.00
N ILE A 100 14.19 -8.79 7.93
CA ILE A 100 14.29 -9.41 6.60
C ILE A 100 15.75 -9.45 6.15
N GLY A 101 16.49 -8.36 6.35
CA GLY A 101 17.92 -8.29 6.02
C GLY A 101 18.76 -9.30 6.81
N VAL A 102 18.43 -9.57 8.06
CA VAL A 102 19.11 -10.60 8.86
C VAL A 102 18.83 -11.99 8.29
N GLU A 103 17.58 -12.34 8.02
CA GLU A 103 17.21 -13.65 7.50
C GLU A 103 17.77 -13.91 6.08
N ARG A 104 17.99 -12.86 5.31
CA ARG A 104 18.64 -12.93 3.99
C ARG A 104 20.17 -12.85 4.05
N GLY A 105 20.76 -12.66 5.22
CA GLY A 105 22.20 -12.52 5.38
C GLY A 105 22.79 -11.21 4.83
N TYR A 106 21.98 -10.16 4.67
CA TYR A 106 22.43 -8.85 4.20
C TYR A 106 23.07 -8.02 5.30
N VAL A 107 22.69 -8.27 6.53
CA VAL A 107 23.18 -7.60 7.75
C VAL A 107 23.23 -8.59 8.91
N SER A 108 24.13 -8.34 9.87
CA SER A 108 24.16 -9.17 11.06
C SER A 108 22.95 -8.89 11.99
N ARG A 109 22.52 -9.91 12.79
CA ARG A 109 21.48 -9.73 13.79
C ARG A 109 21.86 -8.64 14.80
N ALA A 110 23.14 -8.54 15.17
CA ALA A 110 23.64 -7.55 16.12
C ALA A 110 23.48 -6.12 15.58
N ASP A 111 23.83 -5.89 14.31
CA ASP A 111 23.71 -4.56 13.69
C ASP A 111 22.23 -4.17 13.51
N ALA A 112 21.39 -5.10 13.06
CA ALA A 112 19.95 -4.87 12.92
C ALA A 112 19.32 -4.59 14.30
N ARG A 113 19.67 -5.35 15.33
CA ARG A 113 19.22 -5.13 16.72
C ARG A 113 19.59 -3.74 17.22
N THR A 114 20.82 -3.30 17.00
CA THR A 114 21.28 -1.95 17.38
C THR A 114 20.48 -0.87 16.67
N ARG A 115 20.25 -1.02 15.37
CA ARG A 115 19.45 -0.07 14.57
C ARG A 115 18.02 0.01 15.08
N VAL A 116 17.37 -1.13 15.30
CA VAL A 116 16.00 -1.20 15.85
C VAL A 116 15.92 -0.57 17.23
N LEU A 117 16.86 -0.89 18.13
CA LEU A 117 16.86 -0.34 19.49
C LEU A 117 17.02 1.19 19.48
N ASN A 118 17.90 1.73 18.63
CA ASN A 118 18.05 3.18 18.46
C ASN A 118 16.74 3.83 17.98
N THR A 119 16.09 3.24 16.96
CA THR A 119 14.83 3.74 16.44
C THR A 119 13.73 3.72 17.50
N LEU A 120 13.58 2.61 18.25
CA LEU A 120 12.53 2.50 19.27
C LEU A 120 12.78 3.44 20.46
N ASN A 121 14.03 3.62 20.86
CA ASN A 121 14.40 4.60 21.91
C ASN A 121 14.05 6.03 21.47
N PHE A 122 14.39 6.40 20.24
CA PHE A 122 14.00 7.69 19.68
C PHE A 122 12.48 7.90 19.72
N LEU A 123 11.71 6.95 19.18
CA LEU A 123 10.24 7.03 19.13
C LEU A 123 9.61 7.11 20.53
N TRP A 124 10.18 6.41 21.52
CA TRP A 124 9.68 6.45 22.90
C TRP A 124 9.96 7.78 23.58
N GLN A 125 11.17 8.32 23.39
CA GLN A 125 11.62 9.56 24.02
C GLN A 125 11.16 10.82 23.30
N ALA A 126 10.68 10.68 22.05
CA ALA A 126 10.24 11.78 21.21
C ALA A 126 9.17 12.63 21.92
N PRO A 127 9.28 13.99 21.87
CA PRO A 127 8.36 14.88 22.57
C PRO A 127 6.94 14.75 22.00
N GLN A 128 5.98 14.52 22.88
CA GLN A 128 4.56 14.41 22.58
C GLN A 128 3.80 15.56 23.22
N GLY A 129 2.88 16.20 22.49
CA GLY A 129 2.07 17.29 23.02
C GLY A 129 1.17 17.93 21.98
N ALA A 130 0.22 18.75 22.45
CA ALA A 130 -0.73 19.45 21.59
C ALA A 130 -0.17 20.76 20.98
N ALA A 131 1.12 21.07 21.21
CA ALA A 131 1.75 22.27 20.67
C ALA A 131 1.93 22.17 19.15
N ALA A 132 1.89 23.30 18.46
CA ALA A 132 2.07 23.36 17.01
C ALA A 132 3.52 23.08 16.56
N THR A 133 4.49 23.28 17.44
CA THR A 133 5.93 23.15 17.17
C THR A 133 6.64 22.43 18.30
N SER A 134 7.88 21.97 18.04
CA SER A 134 8.75 21.31 19.03
C SER A 134 8.20 19.99 19.57
N VAL A 135 7.35 19.33 18.81
CA VAL A 135 6.78 18.01 19.12
C VAL A 135 6.90 17.08 17.91
N THR A 136 6.96 15.79 18.17
CA THR A 136 7.02 14.72 17.16
C THR A 136 5.64 14.08 16.95
N GLY A 137 4.74 14.24 17.92
CA GLY A 137 3.41 13.67 17.89
C GLY A 137 2.54 14.12 19.06
N TYR A 138 1.37 13.49 19.18
CA TYR A 138 0.42 13.72 20.26
C TYR A 138 -0.43 12.48 20.51
N LYS A 139 -0.75 12.18 21.78
CA LYS A 139 -1.60 11.03 22.14
C LYS A 139 -1.09 9.67 21.64
N GLY A 140 0.23 9.53 21.45
CA GLY A 140 0.85 8.32 20.93
C GLY A 140 0.86 8.19 19.42
N PHE A 141 0.23 9.12 18.71
CA PHE A 141 0.33 9.25 17.26
C PHE A 141 1.45 10.20 16.86
N PHE A 142 1.96 10.03 15.64
CA PHE A 142 3.06 10.81 15.08
C PHE A 142 2.57 11.67 13.91
N TYR A 143 3.22 12.81 13.69
CA TYR A 143 2.97 13.60 12.49
C TYR A 143 3.42 12.83 11.25
N HIS A 144 2.69 12.97 10.16
CA HIS A 144 2.93 12.30 8.88
C HIS A 144 4.39 12.40 8.44
N PHE A 145 4.92 13.63 8.46
CA PHE A 145 6.32 13.90 8.15
C PHE A 145 7.05 14.55 9.31
N LEU A 146 8.30 14.11 9.50
CA LEU A 146 9.21 14.60 10.52
C LEU A 146 10.48 15.13 9.86
N ASP A 147 11.06 16.17 10.44
CA ASP A 147 12.39 16.63 10.06
C ASP A 147 13.41 15.50 10.31
N MET A 148 14.26 15.22 9.33
CA MET A 148 15.18 14.08 9.35
C MET A 148 16.22 14.12 10.47
N ASP A 149 16.62 15.31 10.90
CA ASP A 149 17.68 15.49 11.88
C ASP A 149 17.11 15.60 13.30
N THR A 150 16.09 16.43 13.48
CA THR A 150 15.50 16.71 14.80
C THR A 150 14.38 15.77 15.19
N GLY A 151 13.71 15.12 14.23
CA GLY A 151 12.54 14.29 14.43
C GLY A 151 11.28 15.07 14.83
N LEU A 152 11.28 16.39 14.71
CA LEU A 152 10.12 17.21 15.01
C LEU A 152 9.18 17.32 13.83
N ARG A 153 7.92 17.72 14.09
CA ARG A 153 6.90 17.95 13.07
C ARG A 153 7.45 18.77 11.91
N PHE A 154 7.34 18.26 10.70
CA PHE A 154 7.75 19.00 9.51
C PHE A 154 6.66 19.97 9.08
N GLN A 155 6.95 21.27 9.09
CA GLN A 155 6.00 22.34 8.73
C GLN A 155 4.65 22.23 9.48
N GLN A 156 3.53 22.25 8.75
CA GLN A 156 2.16 22.16 9.28
C GLN A 156 1.46 20.88 8.84
N VAL A 157 2.21 19.78 8.67
CA VAL A 157 1.61 18.48 8.33
C VAL A 157 0.69 18.00 9.45
N GLU A 158 -0.29 17.20 9.08
CA GLU A 158 -1.19 16.56 10.02
C GLU A 158 -0.49 15.45 10.81
N LEU A 159 -0.98 15.19 11.99
CA LEU A 159 -0.79 13.94 12.70
C LEU A 159 -1.59 12.87 11.96
N SER A 160 -0.90 11.84 11.46
CA SER A 160 -1.50 10.81 10.61
C SER A 160 -1.80 9.54 11.39
N THR A 161 -3.04 9.09 11.37
CA THR A 161 -3.43 7.85 12.04
C THR A 161 -3.00 6.61 11.26
N ILE A 162 -3.00 6.65 9.92
CA ILE A 162 -2.58 5.52 9.09
C ILE A 162 -1.05 5.36 9.10
N ASP A 163 -0.28 6.44 8.93
CA ASP A 163 1.19 6.34 8.96
C ASP A 163 1.68 5.87 10.32
N THR A 164 1.01 6.31 11.40
CA THR A 164 1.27 5.76 12.74
C THR A 164 0.91 4.28 12.82
N ALA A 165 -0.17 3.82 12.19
CA ALA A 165 -0.51 2.39 12.17
C ALA A 165 0.53 1.55 11.42
N LEU A 166 1.04 2.04 10.29
CA LEU A 166 2.13 1.40 9.54
C LEU A 166 3.43 1.36 10.37
N LEU A 167 3.75 2.46 11.07
CA LEU A 167 4.87 2.51 12.02
C LEU A 167 4.72 1.43 13.10
N LEU A 168 3.56 1.39 13.77
CA LEU A 168 3.28 0.44 14.85
C LEU A 168 3.31 -1.01 14.37
N ALA A 169 2.90 -1.29 13.14
CA ALA A 169 3.01 -2.63 12.56
C ALA A 169 4.48 -3.07 12.44
N GLY A 170 5.38 -2.19 11.98
CA GLY A 170 6.82 -2.44 11.94
C GLY A 170 7.43 -2.59 13.35
N VAL A 171 7.00 -1.77 14.30
CA VAL A 171 7.40 -1.87 15.72
C VAL A 171 7.02 -3.24 16.29
N LEU A 172 5.78 -3.69 16.09
CA LEU A 172 5.31 -4.98 16.57
C LEU A 172 5.99 -6.15 15.84
N PHE A 173 6.31 -6.01 14.56
CA PHE A 173 7.08 -7.02 13.84
C PHE A 173 8.48 -7.22 14.47
N CYS A 174 9.17 -6.12 14.82
CA CYS A 174 10.45 -6.21 15.54
C CYS A 174 10.28 -6.88 16.91
N ARG A 175 9.18 -6.61 17.62
CA ARG A 175 8.85 -7.29 18.89
C ARG A 175 8.76 -8.81 18.73
N GLU A 176 8.10 -9.27 17.69
CA GLU A 176 7.93 -10.71 17.45
C GLU A 176 9.20 -11.37 16.88
N TYR A 177 10.09 -10.60 16.25
CA TYR A 177 11.35 -11.13 15.71
C TYR A 177 12.47 -11.22 16.75
N PHE A 178 12.66 -10.19 17.60
CA PHE A 178 13.74 -10.12 18.58
C PHE A 178 13.30 -10.77 19.91
N THR A 179 13.38 -12.10 19.96
CA THR A 179 12.88 -12.91 21.10
C THR A 179 13.98 -13.44 22.05
N GLY A 180 15.24 -13.03 21.83
CA GLY A 180 16.36 -13.39 22.68
C GLY A 180 16.21 -12.88 24.12
N THR A 181 16.98 -13.46 25.04
CA THR A 181 16.93 -13.14 26.50
C THR A 181 17.97 -12.10 26.91
N ASP A 182 18.80 -11.62 25.97
CA ASP A 182 19.73 -10.55 26.24
C ASP A 182 19.02 -9.21 26.54
N ALA A 183 19.77 -8.27 27.12
CA ALA A 183 19.22 -7.00 27.56
C ALA A 183 18.61 -6.17 26.40
N ASP A 184 19.25 -6.17 25.24
CA ASP A 184 18.82 -5.36 24.10
C ASP A 184 17.52 -5.88 23.48
N GLU A 185 17.42 -7.20 23.24
CA GLU A 185 16.20 -7.78 22.67
C GLU A 185 15.04 -7.72 23.68
N THR A 186 15.33 -7.81 24.98
CA THR A 186 14.35 -7.57 26.04
C THR A 186 13.87 -6.11 26.04
N ALA A 187 14.78 -5.15 25.85
CA ALA A 187 14.45 -3.73 25.75
C ALA A 187 13.62 -3.43 24.48
N ILE A 188 13.96 -4.05 23.33
CA ILE A 188 13.17 -3.93 22.10
C ILE A 188 11.72 -4.32 22.34
N ARG A 189 11.45 -5.48 22.97
CA ARG A 189 10.08 -5.92 23.26
C ARG A 189 9.34 -4.97 24.20
N ALA A 190 10.00 -4.53 25.27
CA ALA A 190 9.41 -3.60 26.23
C ALA A 190 9.08 -2.22 25.61
N LEU A 191 10.01 -1.69 24.80
CA LEU A 191 9.79 -0.43 24.08
C LEU A 191 8.68 -0.56 23.04
N ALA A 192 8.64 -1.65 22.28
CA ALA A 192 7.61 -1.90 21.30
C ALA A 192 6.21 -1.95 21.93
N ASP A 193 6.06 -2.68 23.03
CA ASP A 193 4.83 -2.70 23.82
C ASP A 193 4.46 -1.29 24.31
N SER A 194 5.41 -0.55 24.88
CA SER A 194 5.18 0.78 25.44
C SER A 194 4.74 1.79 24.36
N ILE A 195 5.38 1.76 23.18
CA ILE A 195 5.04 2.64 22.04
C ILE A 195 3.63 2.32 21.54
N TYR A 196 3.30 1.03 21.39
CA TYR A 196 1.98 0.61 20.93
C TYR A 196 0.89 0.96 21.94
N TYR A 197 1.12 0.75 23.26
CA TYR A 197 0.15 1.03 24.32
C TYR A 197 -0.19 2.51 24.46
N ARG A 198 0.74 3.39 24.07
CA ARG A 198 0.58 4.84 24.16
C ARG A 198 -0.43 5.39 23.16
N ALA A 199 -0.69 4.69 22.03
CA ALA A 199 -1.61 5.16 21.01
C ALA A 199 -3.06 5.19 21.52
N ASP A 200 -3.62 6.40 21.65
CA ASP A 200 -4.98 6.64 22.17
C ASP A 200 -6.00 6.59 21.01
N TRP A 201 -6.37 5.37 20.58
CA TRP A 201 -7.32 5.14 19.50
C TRP A 201 -8.72 5.68 19.80
N GLN A 202 -9.10 5.77 21.08
CA GLN A 202 -10.39 6.35 21.49
C GLN A 202 -10.39 7.86 21.24
N TRP A 203 -9.28 8.55 21.56
CA TRP A 203 -9.12 9.96 21.19
C TRP A 203 -9.14 10.17 19.68
N ALA A 204 -8.50 9.27 18.91
CA ALA A 204 -8.48 9.35 17.45
C ALA A 204 -9.84 9.07 16.78
N SER A 205 -10.88 8.73 17.58
CA SER A 205 -12.24 8.43 17.12
C SER A 205 -13.26 9.43 17.66
N PRO A 206 -13.18 10.73 17.32
CA PRO A 206 -14.06 11.76 17.85
C PRO A 206 -15.53 11.53 17.44
N ASN A 207 -15.75 10.88 16.31
CA ASN A 207 -17.07 10.54 15.77
C ASN A 207 -17.27 9.01 15.82
N VAL A 208 -17.24 8.44 17.05
CA VAL A 208 -17.41 6.99 17.23
C VAL A 208 -18.48 6.40 16.29
N PRO A 209 -18.26 5.20 15.74
CA PRO A 209 -17.16 4.29 16.09
C PRO A 209 -15.92 4.36 15.18
N VAL A 210 -15.84 5.30 14.23
CA VAL A 210 -14.79 5.34 13.22
C VAL A 210 -13.57 6.14 13.65
N VAL A 211 -12.40 5.75 13.14
CA VAL A 211 -11.14 6.47 13.35
C VAL A 211 -11.02 7.60 12.32
N ASN A 212 -10.65 8.79 12.79
CA ASN A 212 -10.40 9.94 11.93
C ASN A 212 -9.04 9.80 11.21
N MET A 213 -8.92 10.37 10.01
CA MET A 213 -7.70 10.26 9.22
C MET A 213 -6.53 11.04 9.82
N GLY A 214 -6.80 12.14 10.55
CA GLY A 214 -5.71 12.92 11.11
C GLY A 214 -6.17 14.11 11.94
N TRP A 215 -5.20 14.75 12.59
CA TRP A 215 -5.40 15.88 13.48
C TRP A 215 -4.30 16.93 13.32
N THR A 216 -4.63 18.20 13.50
CA THR A 216 -3.65 19.29 13.57
C THR A 216 -3.93 20.18 14.79
N PRO A 217 -2.90 20.75 15.43
CA PRO A 217 -3.12 21.67 16.54
C PRO A 217 -3.84 22.96 16.11
N GLU A 218 -3.75 23.33 14.83
CA GLU A 218 -4.36 24.55 14.28
C GLU A 218 -5.86 24.36 14.00
N HIS A 219 -6.30 23.15 13.59
CA HIS A 219 -7.66 22.93 13.07
C HIS A 219 -8.38 21.72 13.70
N ASN A 220 -7.77 21.07 14.72
CA ASN A 220 -8.27 19.82 15.30
C ASN A 220 -8.36 18.67 14.28
N PHE A 221 -9.35 17.78 14.41
CA PHE A 221 -9.54 16.65 13.50
C PHE A 221 -9.88 17.12 12.09
N ILE A 222 -9.26 16.50 11.10
CA ILE A 222 -9.57 16.77 9.70
C ILE A 222 -10.97 16.23 9.37
N GLN A 223 -11.61 16.81 8.34
CA GLN A 223 -12.99 16.44 7.96
C GLN A 223 -13.00 15.16 7.09
N ALA A 224 -12.33 14.12 7.57
CA ALA A 224 -12.23 12.84 6.88
C ALA A 224 -12.02 11.69 7.88
N GLU A 225 -12.71 10.58 7.64
CA GLU A 225 -12.68 9.38 8.45
C GLU A 225 -12.36 8.16 7.58
N TRP A 226 -11.74 7.15 8.16
CA TRP A 226 -11.50 5.90 7.47
C TRP A 226 -12.81 5.14 7.29
N LEU A 227 -13.33 5.11 6.06
CA LEU A 227 -14.58 4.44 5.69
C LEU A 227 -14.45 3.78 4.31
N GLY A 228 -14.80 2.51 4.25
CA GLY A 228 -14.69 1.72 3.03
C GLY A 228 -13.34 1.04 2.89
N TYR A 229 -13.22 0.22 1.85
CA TYR A 229 -11.99 -0.53 1.61
C TYR A 229 -10.88 0.41 1.12
N ASP A 230 -9.77 0.39 1.86
CA ASP A 230 -8.56 1.14 1.60
C ASP A 230 -7.38 0.49 2.38
N GLU A 231 -6.29 1.20 2.61
CA GLU A 231 -5.13 0.72 3.38
C GLU A 231 -5.37 0.59 4.89
N ALA A 232 -6.48 1.13 5.42
CA ALA A 232 -6.71 1.25 6.86
C ALA A 232 -7.11 -0.08 7.56
N MET A 233 -7.10 -1.21 6.87
CA MET A 233 -7.40 -2.50 7.50
C MET A 233 -6.44 -2.80 8.66
N ILE A 234 -5.14 -2.56 8.49
CA ILE A 234 -4.13 -2.69 9.55
C ILE A 234 -4.41 -1.71 10.72
N LEU A 235 -4.83 -0.48 10.42
CA LEU A 235 -5.17 0.52 11.43
C LEU A 235 -6.30 0.00 12.33
N TYR A 236 -7.39 -0.50 11.75
CA TYR A 236 -8.52 -1.03 12.53
C TYR A 236 -8.15 -2.28 13.33
N VAL A 237 -7.35 -3.17 12.76
CA VAL A 237 -6.86 -4.35 13.51
C VAL A 237 -6.01 -3.93 14.70
N LEU A 238 -5.12 -2.95 14.54
CA LEU A 238 -4.32 -2.42 15.66
C LEU A 238 -5.19 -1.66 16.67
N ALA A 239 -6.13 -0.83 16.21
CA ALA A 239 -7.03 -0.09 17.08
C ALA A 239 -7.92 -1.01 17.93
N LEU A 240 -8.45 -2.08 17.33
CA LEU A 240 -9.24 -3.11 18.02
C LEU A 240 -8.37 -3.97 18.96
N GLY A 241 -7.13 -4.23 18.59
CA GLY A 241 -6.17 -5.04 19.35
C GLY A 241 -5.53 -4.32 20.52
N SER A 242 -5.66 -3.00 20.63
CA SER A 242 -5.04 -2.20 21.69
C SER A 242 -5.45 -2.69 23.08
N PRO A 243 -4.48 -2.92 24.00
CA PRO A 243 -4.81 -3.32 25.38
C PRO A 243 -5.22 -2.13 26.26
N THR A 244 -4.93 -0.90 25.85
CA THR A 244 -5.11 0.31 26.68
C THR A 244 -6.29 1.17 26.23
N HIS A 245 -6.37 1.48 24.93
CA HIS A 245 -7.36 2.41 24.36
C HIS A 245 -8.04 1.82 23.12
N PRO A 246 -8.63 0.61 23.19
CA PRO A 246 -9.21 0.00 22.01
C PRO A 246 -10.46 0.73 21.56
N VAL A 247 -10.69 0.76 20.24
CA VAL A 247 -11.99 1.16 19.70
C VAL A 247 -13.04 0.07 19.92
N ASP A 248 -14.32 0.46 19.81
CA ASP A 248 -15.43 -0.49 19.88
C ASP A 248 -15.44 -1.42 18.64
N PRO A 249 -15.80 -2.72 18.77
CA PRO A 249 -15.91 -3.64 17.65
C PRO A 249 -16.80 -3.16 16.50
N SER A 250 -17.84 -2.37 16.78
CA SER A 250 -18.69 -1.77 15.75
C SER A 250 -17.94 -0.85 14.77
N ALA A 251 -16.71 -0.44 15.10
CA ALA A 251 -15.83 0.30 14.20
C ALA A 251 -15.53 -0.50 12.91
N TRP A 252 -15.29 -1.81 13.04
CA TRP A 252 -15.08 -2.69 11.90
C TRP A 252 -16.33 -2.80 11.03
N ASP A 253 -17.49 -3.00 11.64
CA ASP A 253 -18.77 -3.10 10.92
C ASP A 253 -19.07 -1.79 10.18
N ARG A 254 -18.79 -0.65 10.81
CA ARG A 254 -18.98 0.66 10.19
C ARG A 254 -18.02 0.88 9.03
N TRP A 255 -16.76 0.53 9.17
CA TRP A 255 -15.76 0.63 8.10
C TRP A 255 -16.14 -0.23 6.89
N THR A 256 -16.54 -1.49 7.10
CA THR A 256 -16.94 -2.41 6.03
C THR A 256 -18.30 -2.07 5.40
N SER A 257 -19.15 -1.29 6.09
CA SER A 257 -20.54 -0.99 5.65
C SER A 257 -20.60 -0.24 4.31
N THR A 258 -19.53 0.42 3.91
CA THR A 258 -19.48 1.20 2.66
C THR A 258 -18.71 0.49 1.55
N TYR A 259 -18.33 -0.75 1.74
CA TYR A 259 -17.63 -1.54 0.76
C TYR A 259 -18.36 -1.62 -0.58
N GLN A 260 -17.60 -1.50 -1.68
CA GLN A 260 -18.12 -1.57 -3.04
C GLN A 260 -17.74 -2.89 -3.69
N TRP A 261 -18.58 -3.90 -3.57
CA TRP A 261 -18.45 -5.17 -4.27
C TRP A 261 -18.88 -5.03 -5.72
N ARG A 262 -17.94 -5.07 -6.66
CA ARG A 262 -18.18 -4.85 -8.09
C ARG A 262 -17.40 -5.84 -8.94
N ASN A 263 -17.88 -6.07 -10.16
CA ASN A 263 -17.12 -6.78 -11.20
C ASN A 263 -16.27 -5.77 -11.99
N TYR A 264 -14.99 -6.08 -12.15
CA TYR A 264 -14.09 -5.34 -13.03
C TYR A 264 -13.22 -6.32 -13.79
N TYR A 265 -13.28 -6.29 -15.13
CA TYR A 265 -12.60 -7.25 -16.02
C TYR A 265 -12.80 -8.72 -15.62
N GLY A 266 -14.03 -9.09 -15.31
CA GLY A 266 -14.37 -10.47 -14.93
C GLY A 266 -14.07 -10.85 -13.47
N GLN A 267 -13.41 -9.98 -12.70
CA GLN A 267 -13.06 -10.20 -11.30
C GLN A 267 -14.07 -9.53 -10.36
N GLN A 268 -14.82 -10.31 -9.59
CA GLN A 268 -15.69 -9.80 -8.53
C GLN A 268 -14.90 -9.65 -7.23
N HIS A 269 -14.76 -8.42 -6.73
CA HIS A 269 -14.01 -8.10 -5.50
C HIS A 269 -14.52 -6.82 -4.86
N VAL A 270 -14.09 -6.54 -3.62
CA VAL A 270 -14.24 -5.22 -3.01
C VAL A 270 -13.29 -4.27 -3.70
N ASN A 271 -13.86 -3.24 -4.35
CA ASN A 271 -13.11 -2.35 -5.22
C ASN A 271 -12.43 -1.22 -4.44
N PHE A 272 -11.18 -1.01 -4.74
CA PHE A 272 -10.37 0.16 -4.44
C PHE A 272 -9.38 0.32 -5.60
N ALA A 273 -9.29 1.51 -6.18
CA ALA A 273 -8.60 1.64 -7.46
C ALA A 273 -7.07 1.51 -7.37
N PRO A 274 -6.34 2.19 -6.46
CA PRO A 274 -4.91 2.04 -6.30
C PRO A 274 -4.53 0.69 -5.65
N LEU A 275 -3.48 0.01 -6.14
CA LEU A 275 -3.10 -1.29 -5.59
C LEU A 275 -2.49 -1.24 -4.18
N PHE A 276 -1.93 -0.11 -3.73
CA PHE A 276 -1.38 -0.02 -2.37
C PHE A 276 -2.42 -0.35 -1.28
N GLY A 277 -3.69 0.01 -1.47
CA GLY A 277 -4.76 -0.34 -0.53
C GLY A 277 -5.04 -1.85 -0.45
N HIS A 278 -4.64 -2.62 -1.46
CA HIS A 278 -4.68 -4.07 -1.47
C HIS A 278 -3.39 -4.73 -0.97
N GLN A 279 -2.35 -3.93 -0.62
CA GLN A 279 -1.01 -4.44 -0.31
C GLN A 279 -0.58 -4.17 1.13
N TYR A 280 -0.71 -2.93 1.62
CA TYR A 280 -0.07 -2.48 2.86
C TYR A 280 -0.47 -3.31 4.07
N SER A 281 -1.76 -3.52 4.31
CA SER A 281 -2.22 -4.35 5.43
C SER A 281 -1.78 -5.81 5.30
N HIS A 282 -1.72 -6.33 4.08
CA HIS A 282 -1.29 -7.70 3.80
C HIS A 282 0.20 -7.96 4.08
N LEU A 283 1.02 -6.91 4.18
CA LEU A 283 2.42 -7.10 4.52
C LEU A 283 2.58 -7.73 5.91
N TRP A 284 1.79 -7.27 6.87
CA TRP A 284 1.88 -7.73 8.27
C TRP A 284 0.79 -8.72 8.67
N ILE A 285 -0.35 -8.75 7.97
CA ILE A 285 -1.46 -9.65 8.30
C ILE A 285 -1.65 -10.69 7.22
N ASP A 286 -1.56 -11.96 7.61
CA ASP A 286 -1.86 -13.07 6.73
C ASP A 286 -3.37 -13.34 6.70
N PHE A 287 -4.04 -12.79 5.71
CA PHE A 287 -5.48 -12.96 5.54
C PHE A 287 -5.89 -14.29 4.89
N ARG A 288 -4.95 -15.19 4.57
CA ARG A 288 -5.26 -16.46 3.93
C ARG A 288 -6.04 -17.37 4.88
N GLY A 289 -7.22 -17.77 4.43
CA GLY A 289 -8.08 -18.72 5.14
C GLY A 289 -8.80 -18.15 6.35
N ILE A 290 -8.65 -16.87 6.69
CA ILE A 290 -9.43 -16.18 7.72
C ILE A 290 -10.43 -15.21 7.09
N GLN A 291 -11.62 -15.11 7.68
CA GLN A 291 -12.70 -14.31 7.13
C GLN A 291 -13.46 -13.58 8.23
N ASP A 292 -13.76 -12.30 7.99
CA ASP A 292 -14.77 -11.56 8.73
C ASP A 292 -16.20 -11.89 8.25
N ALA A 293 -17.19 -11.27 8.84
CA ALA A 293 -18.59 -11.49 8.47
C ALA A 293 -18.87 -11.14 6.99
N TYR A 294 -18.27 -10.06 6.48
CA TYR A 294 -18.46 -9.61 5.11
C TYR A 294 -17.87 -10.63 4.10
N MET A 295 -16.62 -11.05 4.29
CA MET A 295 -15.95 -11.98 3.39
C MET A 295 -16.54 -13.40 3.45
N ARG A 296 -17.06 -13.85 4.60
CA ARG A 296 -17.84 -15.11 4.68
C ARG A 296 -19.05 -15.07 3.74
N GLN A 297 -19.77 -13.94 3.67
CA GLN A 297 -20.90 -13.79 2.75
C GLN A 297 -20.47 -13.81 1.28
N LYS A 298 -19.23 -13.41 0.97
CA LYS A 298 -18.67 -13.41 -0.39
C LYS A 298 -18.01 -14.73 -0.76
N GLY A 299 -17.77 -15.61 0.21
CA GLY A 299 -17.14 -16.92 0.00
C GLY A 299 -15.65 -16.85 -0.36
N ILE A 300 -14.96 -15.75 -0.05
CA ILE A 300 -13.52 -15.57 -0.26
C ILE A 300 -12.89 -14.93 0.99
N ASP A 301 -11.57 -14.92 1.07
CA ASP A 301 -10.82 -14.12 2.03
C ASP A 301 -10.28 -12.82 1.40
N TYR A 302 -9.65 -11.96 2.22
CA TYR A 302 -9.06 -10.71 1.71
C TYR A 302 -7.83 -10.95 0.83
N PHE A 303 -7.15 -12.08 0.97
CA PHE A 303 -6.03 -12.43 0.09
C PHE A 303 -6.53 -12.69 -1.34
N GLU A 304 -7.58 -13.49 -1.49
CA GLU A 304 -8.23 -13.70 -2.78
C GLU A 304 -8.83 -12.40 -3.34
N ASN A 305 -9.37 -11.53 -2.49
CA ASN A 305 -9.83 -10.20 -2.89
C ASN A 305 -8.71 -9.38 -3.55
N SER A 306 -7.54 -9.33 -2.92
CA SER A 306 -6.37 -8.58 -3.43
C SER A 306 -5.78 -9.25 -4.68
N ARG A 307 -5.81 -10.58 -4.77
CA ARG A 307 -5.48 -11.30 -6.00
C ARG A 307 -6.39 -10.87 -7.16
N ARG A 308 -7.70 -10.83 -6.94
CA ARG A 308 -8.68 -10.41 -7.96
C ARG A 308 -8.49 -8.96 -8.37
N ALA A 309 -8.22 -8.06 -7.45
CA ALA A 309 -7.91 -6.66 -7.76
C ALA A 309 -6.64 -6.55 -8.63
N THR A 310 -5.59 -7.31 -8.32
CA THR A 310 -4.35 -7.38 -9.10
C THR A 310 -4.61 -7.88 -10.54
N LEU A 311 -5.37 -8.98 -10.68
CA LEU A 311 -5.75 -9.54 -11.99
C LEU A 311 -6.63 -8.58 -12.80
N ALA A 312 -7.56 -7.89 -12.15
CA ALA A 312 -8.43 -6.91 -12.81
C ALA A 312 -7.64 -5.72 -13.35
N GLN A 313 -6.72 -5.19 -12.56
CA GLN A 313 -5.89 -4.05 -13.02
C GLN A 313 -4.90 -4.47 -14.12
N HIS A 314 -4.34 -5.68 -14.04
CA HIS A 314 -3.56 -6.26 -15.14
C HIS A 314 -4.38 -6.37 -16.43
N ALA A 315 -5.61 -6.89 -16.35
CA ALA A 315 -6.50 -7.01 -17.52
C ALA A 315 -6.87 -5.65 -18.10
N TYR A 316 -7.08 -4.61 -17.26
CA TYR A 316 -7.24 -3.23 -17.71
C TYR A 316 -6.03 -2.74 -18.52
N ALA A 317 -4.82 -3.01 -18.07
CA ALA A 317 -3.62 -2.60 -18.79
C ALA A 317 -3.44 -3.37 -20.12
N VAL A 318 -3.86 -4.63 -20.18
CA VAL A 318 -3.86 -5.42 -21.42
C VAL A 318 -4.87 -4.88 -22.43
N ASP A 319 -6.09 -4.54 -21.97
CA ASP A 319 -7.14 -3.91 -22.80
C ASP A 319 -6.73 -2.50 -23.26
N ASN A 320 -6.05 -1.76 -22.40
CA ASN A 320 -5.50 -0.43 -22.66
C ASN A 320 -6.49 0.53 -23.34
N PRO A 321 -7.67 0.77 -22.76
CA PRO A 321 -8.73 1.54 -23.42
C PRO A 321 -8.33 2.98 -23.75
N ASN A 322 -7.39 3.54 -22.97
CA ASN A 322 -6.86 4.89 -23.19
C ASN A 322 -5.67 4.94 -24.15
N LYS A 323 -5.24 3.81 -24.70
CA LYS A 323 -4.09 3.70 -25.64
C LYS A 323 -2.82 4.35 -25.08
N TRP A 324 -2.51 4.08 -23.82
CA TRP A 324 -1.24 4.48 -23.23
C TRP A 324 -0.10 3.68 -23.85
N ARG A 325 1.01 4.34 -24.12
CA ARG A 325 2.17 3.68 -24.72
C ARG A 325 2.71 2.61 -23.77
N ASP A 326 3.07 1.47 -24.33
CA ASP A 326 3.69 0.31 -23.68
C ASP A 326 2.80 -0.46 -22.68
N TYR A 327 1.60 0.04 -22.35
CA TYR A 327 0.67 -0.75 -21.54
C TYR A 327 0.39 -2.09 -22.19
N GLY A 328 0.37 -3.15 -21.39
CA GLY A 328 0.07 -4.49 -21.87
C GLY A 328 0.37 -5.55 -20.81
N ARG A 329 0.48 -6.79 -21.25
CA ARG A 329 0.65 -7.97 -20.43
C ARG A 329 1.79 -7.87 -19.40
N ASP A 330 2.94 -7.36 -19.79
CA ASP A 330 4.17 -7.37 -18.99
C ASP A 330 4.66 -5.94 -18.65
N VAL A 331 3.86 -4.91 -18.93
CA VAL A 331 4.11 -3.50 -18.54
C VAL A 331 2.82 -2.91 -18.02
N TRP A 332 2.66 -2.88 -16.70
CA TRP A 332 1.46 -2.45 -16.00
C TRP A 332 1.76 -2.13 -14.54
N GLY A 333 0.83 -1.47 -13.87
CA GLY A 333 0.86 -1.23 -12.44
C GLY A 333 0.46 0.20 -12.08
N LEU A 334 -0.76 0.37 -11.57
CA LEU A 334 -1.30 1.65 -11.13
C LEU A 334 -1.44 1.67 -9.61
N THR A 335 -0.78 2.61 -8.98
CA THR A 335 -0.88 2.90 -7.56
C THR A 335 -0.50 4.35 -7.31
N ALA A 336 -0.52 4.80 -6.05
CA ALA A 336 -0.01 6.12 -5.70
C ALA A 336 1.46 6.21 -6.08
N SER A 337 1.85 7.27 -6.75
CA SER A 337 3.22 7.50 -7.22
C SER A 337 3.42 8.93 -7.69
N ASP A 338 4.65 9.35 -7.84
CA ASP A 338 5.00 10.58 -8.54
C ASP A 338 4.62 10.52 -10.03
N GLY A 339 4.62 11.64 -10.68
CA GLY A 339 4.38 11.76 -12.11
C GLY A 339 5.01 13.03 -12.69
N PRO A 340 5.01 13.19 -14.00
CA PRO A 340 5.87 14.17 -14.67
C PRO A 340 5.51 15.63 -14.39
N LEU A 341 4.25 15.99 -14.41
CA LEU A 341 3.80 17.38 -14.26
C LEU A 341 2.27 17.46 -14.25
N ASP A 342 1.69 18.38 -13.46
CA ASP A 342 0.27 18.73 -13.57
C ASP A 342 0.02 19.54 -14.85
N THR A 343 -0.39 18.87 -15.94
CA THR A 343 -0.60 19.51 -17.23
C THR A 343 -1.61 18.77 -18.10
N THR A 344 -2.18 19.49 -19.08
CA THR A 344 -2.94 18.89 -20.17
C THR A 344 -2.29 19.28 -21.49
N MET A 345 -1.92 18.30 -22.30
CA MET A 345 -1.25 18.53 -23.58
C MET A 345 -1.67 17.49 -24.63
N VAL A 346 -1.38 17.78 -25.88
CA VAL A 346 -1.59 16.82 -26.99
C VAL A 346 -0.34 15.94 -27.11
N VAL A 347 -0.53 14.62 -26.96
CA VAL A 347 0.52 13.62 -27.18
C VAL A 347 -0.05 12.52 -28.06
N ASP A 348 0.71 12.15 -29.10
CA ASP A 348 0.30 11.16 -30.11
C ASP A 348 -1.11 11.45 -30.71
N GLY A 349 -1.41 12.73 -30.95
CA GLY A 349 -2.69 13.21 -31.53
C GLY A 349 -3.87 13.20 -30.55
N MET A 350 -3.69 12.85 -29.29
CA MET A 350 -4.74 12.83 -28.27
C MET A 350 -4.49 13.83 -27.15
N GLN A 351 -5.54 14.53 -26.71
CA GLN A 351 -5.46 15.37 -25.52
C GLN A 351 -5.33 14.47 -24.29
N ARG A 352 -4.27 14.67 -23.50
CA ARG A 352 -3.95 13.87 -22.34
C ARG A 352 -3.73 14.74 -21.11
N ARG A 353 -4.28 14.31 -19.97
CA ARG A 353 -4.02 14.91 -18.68
C ARG A 353 -2.92 14.11 -17.99
N PHE A 354 -1.92 14.79 -17.44
CA PHE A 354 -0.87 14.23 -16.59
C PHE A 354 -0.96 14.84 -15.21
N PHE A 355 -0.44 14.12 -14.22
CA PHE A 355 -0.43 14.55 -12.83
C PHE A 355 1.01 14.50 -12.27
N THR A 356 1.27 15.29 -11.24
CA THR A 356 2.39 15.09 -10.31
C THR A 356 2.11 13.88 -9.42
N TYR A 357 2.36 13.92 -8.11
CA TYR A 357 1.95 12.84 -7.22
C TYR A 357 0.42 12.62 -7.27
N SER A 358 0.02 11.38 -7.45
CA SER A 358 -1.41 11.02 -7.54
C SER A 358 -1.66 9.56 -7.17
N ALA A 359 -2.78 9.30 -6.49
CA ALA A 359 -3.28 7.95 -6.22
C ALA A 359 -3.90 7.36 -7.50
N ARG A 360 -3.06 6.89 -8.43
CA ARG A 360 -3.47 6.24 -9.66
C ARG A 360 -4.06 4.87 -9.39
N GLY A 361 -5.01 4.46 -10.19
CA GLY A 361 -5.65 3.17 -10.04
C GLY A 361 -6.71 2.90 -11.08
N ALA A 362 -7.12 1.64 -11.19
CA ALA A 362 -8.21 1.23 -12.07
C ALA A 362 -9.09 0.18 -11.39
N ALA A 363 -10.34 0.53 -11.16
CA ALA A 363 -11.38 -0.32 -10.61
C ALA A 363 -12.76 0.08 -11.18
N ALA A 364 -13.78 -0.72 -10.94
CA ALA A 364 -15.14 -0.41 -11.41
C ALA A 364 -15.72 0.85 -10.76
N THR A 365 -15.17 1.27 -9.63
CA THR A 365 -15.60 2.47 -8.89
C THR A 365 -14.93 3.74 -9.42
N GLU A 366 -13.69 3.63 -9.88
CA GLU A 366 -12.87 4.75 -10.34
C GLU A 366 -11.74 4.27 -11.26
N VAL A 367 -11.45 5.06 -12.28
CA VAL A 367 -10.20 4.96 -13.04
C VAL A 367 -9.50 6.31 -13.00
N ARG A 368 -8.30 6.32 -12.39
CA ARG A 368 -7.42 7.47 -12.36
C ARG A 368 -6.09 7.09 -12.99
N ASP A 369 -5.95 7.38 -14.28
CA ASP A 369 -4.86 6.90 -15.12
C ASP A 369 -4.40 8.00 -16.06
N ASP A 370 -3.11 8.34 -16.00
CA ASP A 370 -2.44 9.33 -16.84
C ASP A 370 -1.27 8.74 -17.64
N GLY A 371 -1.21 7.40 -17.71
CA GLY A 371 -0.14 6.70 -18.41
C GLY A 371 1.12 6.50 -17.55
N THR A 372 1.12 6.97 -16.29
CA THR A 372 2.22 6.74 -15.35
C THR A 372 2.04 5.38 -14.65
N LEU A 373 3.09 4.60 -14.63
CA LEU A 373 3.16 3.28 -14.02
C LEU A 373 4.18 3.28 -12.87
N ALA A 374 3.88 2.52 -11.83
CA ALA A 374 4.74 2.34 -10.67
C ALA A 374 5.10 0.86 -10.48
N PRO A 375 6.39 0.49 -10.49
CA PRO A 375 6.81 -0.90 -10.30
C PRO A 375 6.35 -1.52 -8.98
N THR A 376 6.16 -0.71 -7.94
CA THR A 376 5.67 -1.15 -6.63
C THR A 376 4.27 -1.79 -6.72
N ALA A 377 3.43 -1.38 -7.67
CA ALA A 377 2.14 -2.00 -7.90
C ALA A 377 2.25 -3.50 -8.22
N ALA A 378 3.23 -3.88 -9.05
CA ALA A 378 3.54 -5.28 -9.31
C ALA A 378 4.34 -5.92 -8.16
N GLY A 379 5.36 -5.21 -7.62
CA GLY A 379 6.26 -5.69 -6.57
C GLY A 379 5.52 -6.03 -5.27
N GLY A 380 4.66 -5.14 -4.80
CA GLY A 380 3.80 -5.36 -3.63
C GLY A 380 2.70 -6.40 -3.84
N SER A 381 2.42 -6.78 -5.09
CA SER A 381 1.41 -7.79 -5.43
C SER A 381 1.99 -9.17 -5.74
N VAL A 382 3.30 -9.38 -5.59
CA VAL A 382 3.95 -10.66 -5.91
C VAL A 382 3.29 -11.89 -5.25
N PRO A 383 2.90 -11.87 -3.95
CA PRO A 383 2.26 -13.02 -3.34
C PRO A 383 0.87 -13.34 -3.93
N PHE A 384 0.15 -12.32 -4.40
CA PHE A 384 -1.22 -12.47 -4.88
C PHE A 384 -1.28 -13.14 -6.25
N ALA A 385 -0.40 -12.73 -7.17
CA ALA A 385 -0.40 -13.20 -8.55
C ALA A 385 1.03 -13.27 -9.13
N PRO A 386 1.91 -14.16 -8.62
CA PRO A 386 3.31 -14.24 -9.05
C PRO A 386 3.46 -14.49 -10.56
N GLU A 387 2.49 -15.17 -11.16
CA GLU A 387 2.46 -15.53 -12.60
C GLU A 387 2.37 -14.32 -13.54
N ILE A 388 1.91 -13.16 -13.05
CA ILE A 388 1.85 -11.91 -13.85
C ILE A 388 2.79 -10.83 -13.31
N THR A 389 3.05 -10.81 -12.00
CA THR A 389 3.84 -9.76 -11.34
C THR A 389 5.34 -9.93 -11.56
N VAL A 390 5.85 -11.16 -11.42
CA VAL A 390 7.29 -11.43 -11.62
C VAL A 390 7.71 -11.23 -13.07
N PRO A 391 6.98 -11.73 -14.09
CA PRO A 391 7.25 -11.40 -15.49
C PRO A 391 7.21 -9.90 -15.78
N ALA A 392 6.24 -9.16 -15.20
CA ALA A 392 6.15 -7.70 -15.38
C ALA A 392 7.38 -6.98 -14.84
N LEU A 393 7.81 -7.28 -13.61
CA LEU A 393 9.03 -6.70 -13.03
C LEU A 393 10.29 -7.01 -13.87
N LYS A 394 10.44 -8.25 -14.36
CA LYS A 394 11.54 -8.63 -15.24
C LYS A 394 11.50 -7.86 -16.57
N THR A 395 10.32 -7.73 -17.16
CA THR A 395 10.15 -7.00 -18.42
C THR A 395 10.44 -5.51 -18.24
N MET A 396 9.92 -4.88 -17.20
CA MET A 396 10.21 -3.47 -16.90
C MET A 396 11.71 -3.24 -16.72
N ARG A 397 12.41 -4.10 -15.94
CA ARG A 397 13.86 -4.03 -15.80
C ARG A 397 14.59 -4.17 -17.14
N THR A 398 14.22 -5.15 -17.95
CA THR A 398 14.91 -5.43 -19.20
C THR A 398 14.67 -4.34 -20.25
N LYS A 399 13.42 -3.85 -20.33
CA LYS A 399 12.99 -2.88 -21.33
C LYS A 399 13.52 -1.48 -21.05
N TYR A 400 13.51 -1.05 -19.79
CA TYR A 400 13.86 0.33 -19.43
C TYR A 400 15.24 0.46 -18.78
N GLY A 401 15.84 -0.64 -18.33
CA GLY A 401 17.20 -0.69 -17.84
C GLY A 401 17.47 0.20 -16.62
N GLU A 402 18.67 0.78 -16.61
CA GLU A 402 19.18 1.62 -15.52
C GLU A 402 18.30 2.84 -15.22
N PRO A 403 17.67 3.51 -16.20
CA PRO A 403 16.73 4.60 -15.92
C PRO A 403 15.57 4.26 -14.99
N LEU A 404 15.14 2.99 -14.92
CA LEU A 404 14.06 2.54 -14.05
C LEU A 404 14.54 1.63 -12.91
N PHE A 405 15.69 0.95 -13.06
CA PHE A 405 16.20 -0.02 -12.10
C PHE A 405 17.65 0.30 -11.73
N GLY A 406 17.80 1.21 -10.77
CA GLY A 406 19.10 1.76 -10.36
C GLY A 406 19.73 1.06 -9.16
N GLN A 407 20.49 1.84 -8.36
CA GLN A 407 21.30 1.37 -7.23
C GLN A 407 20.46 0.58 -6.21
N TYR A 408 19.27 1.08 -5.88
CA TYR A 408 18.41 0.53 -4.84
C TYR A 408 17.20 -0.26 -5.40
N GLY A 409 17.28 -0.71 -6.64
CA GLY A 409 16.20 -1.42 -7.29
C GLY A 409 15.33 -0.51 -8.14
N PHE A 410 14.02 -0.71 -8.10
CA PHE A 410 13.09 0.09 -8.89
C PHE A 410 12.92 1.50 -8.32
N LEU A 411 13.02 2.50 -9.19
CA LEU A 411 12.58 3.86 -8.94
C LEU A 411 11.04 3.89 -8.82
N ASP A 412 10.50 4.98 -8.27
CA ASP A 412 9.08 5.10 -7.96
C ASP A 412 8.18 4.90 -9.18
N ALA A 413 8.39 5.69 -10.25
CA ALA A 413 7.47 5.72 -11.37
C ALA A 413 8.13 5.99 -12.72
N PHE A 414 7.38 5.70 -13.81
CA PHE A 414 7.76 6.04 -15.16
C PHE A 414 6.52 6.25 -16.04
N ASN A 415 6.66 7.02 -17.13
CA ASN A 415 5.56 7.27 -18.06
C ASN A 415 6.06 7.22 -19.52
N PRO A 416 5.86 6.10 -20.22
CA PRO A 416 6.32 5.94 -21.61
C PRO A 416 5.61 6.86 -22.62
N THR A 417 4.45 7.38 -22.27
CA THR A 417 3.73 8.33 -23.10
C THR A 417 4.29 9.74 -22.98
N TYR A 418 4.83 10.11 -21.80
CA TYR A 418 5.48 11.39 -21.54
C TYR A 418 6.97 11.30 -21.87
N ARG A 419 7.35 11.34 -23.15
CA ARG A 419 8.70 10.97 -23.63
C ARG A 419 9.42 12.01 -24.47
N ASN A 420 8.87 13.19 -24.67
CA ASN A 420 9.49 14.23 -25.47
C ASN A 420 10.36 15.13 -24.61
N ALA A 421 11.67 15.11 -24.81
CA ALA A 421 12.63 15.90 -24.03
C ALA A 421 12.47 17.42 -24.18
N SER A 422 11.72 17.89 -25.18
CA SER A 422 11.42 19.33 -25.33
C SER A 422 10.33 19.82 -24.37
N VAL A 423 9.57 18.93 -23.72
CA VAL A 423 8.58 19.29 -22.72
C VAL A 423 9.19 19.33 -21.32
N ARG A 424 8.62 20.17 -20.45
CA ARG A 424 9.08 20.27 -19.06
C ARG A 424 8.52 19.11 -18.22
N ALA A 425 9.32 18.57 -17.33
CA ALA A 425 8.88 17.80 -16.17
C ALA A 425 9.09 18.62 -14.90
N GLN A 426 8.28 18.42 -13.86
CA GLN A 426 8.44 19.09 -12.57
C GLN A 426 9.63 18.48 -11.80
N HIS A 427 9.75 17.18 -11.83
CA HIS A 427 10.87 16.39 -11.32
C HIS A 427 11.06 15.16 -12.20
N GLY A 428 12.03 14.35 -11.87
CA GLY A 428 12.38 13.22 -12.71
C GLY A 428 13.17 13.63 -13.97
N ARG A 429 13.39 12.68 -14.86
CA ARG A 429 14.11 12.87 -16.12
C ARG A 429 13.36 12.28 -17.31
N ILE A 430 13.48 12.91 -18.46
CA ILE A 430 12.96 12.38 -19.73
C ILE A 430 14.14 11.79 -20.52
N VAL A 431 14.04 10.49 -20.85
CA VAL A 431 14.87 9.85 -21.86
C VAL A 431 14.12 9.97 -23.18
N ASP A 432 14.65 10.78 -24.09
CA ASP A 432 13.94 11.18 -25.32
C ASP A 432 13.50 9.97 -26.16
N GLY A 433 12.25 10.03 -26.61
CA GLY A 433 11.64 8.94 -27.38
C GLY A 433 11.32 7.66 -26.57
N VAL A 434 11.78 7.55 -25.32
CA VAL A 434 11.60 6.36 -24.47
C VAL A 434 10.53 6.60 -23.43
N SER A 435 10.80 7.41 -22.40
CA SER A 435 9.91 7.59 -21.26
C SER A 435 10.36 8.77 -20.38
N TRP A 436 9.44 9.33 -19.62
CA TRP A 436 9.78 9.99 -18.38
C TRP A 436 10.03 8.93 -17.28
N PHE A 437 11.02 9.16 -16.44
CA PHE A 437 11.33 8.36 -15.27
C PHE A 437 11.43 9.27 -14.06
N ASP A 438 10.86 8.85 -12.94
CA ASP A 438 11.21 9.44 -11.68
C ASP A 438 12.70 9.18 -11.37
N THR A 439 13.27 10.04 -10.53
CA THR A 439 14.68 9.92 -10.08
C THR A 439 14.77 9.50 -8.63
N ASP A 440 13.64 9.41 -7.94
CA ASP A 440 13.56 9.07 -6.53
C ASP A 440 13.07 7.63 -6.28
N TYR A 441 13.47 7.09 -5.14
CA TYR A 441 12.90 5.93 -4.48
C TYR A 441 12.07 6.44 -3.32
N LEU A 442 10.81 6.01 -3.19
CA LEU A 442 9.94 6.40 -2.10
C LEU A 442 9.87 5.29 -1.04
N GLY A 443 9.98 5.66 0.24
CA GLY A 443 10.00 4.67 1.33
C GLY A 443 8.74 3.82 1.42
N ILE A 444 7.58 4.43 1.14
CA ILE A 444 6.28 3.75 1.13
C ILE A 444 6.11 2.77 -0.03
N ASP A 445 6.95 2.85 -1.08
CA ASP A 445 6.95 1.93 -2.22
C ASP A 445 7.99 0.82 -2.05
N GLN A 446 9.17 1.18 -1.52
CA GLN A 446 10.22 0.19 -1.26
C GLN A 446 9.80 -0.84 -0.21
N GLY A 447 9.00 -0.43 0.79
CA GLY A 447 8.50 -1.32 1.84
C GLY A 447 7.68 -2.49 1.31
N PRO A 448 6.59 -2.25 0.59
CA PRO A 448 5.78 -3.30 -0.03
C PRO A 448 6.57 -4.21 -0.98
N ILE A 449 7.47 -3.65 -1.80
CA ILE A 449 8.33 -4.47 -2.67
C ILE A 449 9.12 -5.48 -1.83
N LEU A 450 9.84 -5.00 -0.81
CA LEU A 450 10.70 -5.87 0.00
C LEU A 450 9.90 -6.89 0.80
N GLY A 451 8.90 -6.42 1.56
CA GLY A 451 8.17 -7.25 2.51
C GLY A 451 7.24 -8.26 1.85
N MET A 452 6.57 -7.88 0.75
CA MET A 452 5.68 -8.80 0.05
C MET A 452 6.46 -9.85 -0.75
N ILE A 453 7.62 -9.51 -1.34
CA ILE A 453 8.50 -10.52 -1.92
C ILE A 453 9.00 -11.49 -0.84
N GLU A 454 9.35 -11.01 0.36
CA GLU A 454 9.73 -11.88 1.47
C GLU A 454 8.58 -12.81 1.88
N ASN A 455 7.38 -12.27 2.02
CA ASN A 455 6.20 -13.06 2.33
C ASN A 455 5.89 -14.11 1.25
N TYR A 456 6.08 -13.79 -0.02
CA TYR A 456 5.95 -14.77 -1.10
C TYR A 456 6.99 -15.90 -0.97
N ARG A 457 8.23 -15.56 -0.66
CA ARG A 457 9.36 -16.50 -0.64
C ARG A 457 9.37 -17.41 0.57
N THR A 458 9.10 -16.88 1.77
CA THR A 458 9.23 -17.61 3.03
C THR A 458 8.02 -17.49 3.94
N GLY A 459 7.22 -16.44 3.79
CA GLY A 459 6.16 -16.12 4.73
C GLY A 459 6.66 -15.57 6.08
N LEU A 460 7.90 -15.08 6.16
CA LEU A 460 8.55 -14.66 7.41
C LEU A 460 7.69 -13.69 8.22
N VAL A 461 7.27 -12.57 7.59
CA VAL A 461 6.50 -11.54 8.31
C VAL A 461 5.16 -12.12 8.76
N TRP A 462 4.47 -12.84 7.89
CA TRP A 462 3.20 -13.49 8.22
C TRP A 462 3.34 -14.51 9.36
N HIS A 463 4.37 -15.34 9.32
CA HIS A 463 4.59 -16.36 10.34
C HIS A 463 4.77 -15.74 11.73
N LEU A 464 5.57 -14.69 11.84
CA LEU A 464 5.82 -14.00 13.10
C LEU A 464 4.61 -13.18 13.56
N MET A 465 3.98 -12.44 12.67
CA MET A 465 2.83 -11.59 13.04
C MET A 465 1.57 -12.38 13.43
N ARG A 466 1.42 -13.62 12.97
CA ARG A 466 0.38 -14.54 13.48
C ARG A 466 0.54 -14.87 14.98
N GLN A 467 1.74 -14.71 15.53
CA GLN A 467 2.05 -14.95 16.95
C GLN A 467 1.74 -13.73 17.82
N SER A 468 1.63 -12.54 17.22
CA SER A 468 1.34 -11.32 17.94
C SER A 468 -0.04 -11.38 18.61
N PRO A 469 -0.09 -11.25 19.94
CA PRO A 469 -1.36 -11.27 20.68
C PRO A 469 -2.25 -10.07 20.32
N TYR A 470 -1.66 -8.98 19.86
CA TYR A 470 -2.37 -7.76 19.49
C TYR A 470 -3.06 -7.90 18.14
N ILE A 471 -2.37 -8.46 17.14
CA ILE A 471 -2.95 -8.75 15.82
C ILE A 471 -4.08 -9.78 15.96
N ARG A 472 -3.84 -10.88 16.70
CA ARG A 472 -4.86 -11.91 16.96
C ARG A 472 -6.09 -11.30 17.61
N ARG A 473 -5.91 -10.57 18.72
CA ARG A 473 -7.00 -9.91 19.43
C ARG A 473 -7.77 -8.93 18.54
N GLY A 474 -7.07 -8.14 17.72
CA GLY A 474 -7.68 -7.21 16.79
C GLY A 474 -8.56 -7.91 15.76
N LEU A 475 -8.06 -8.97 15.15
CA LEU A 475 -8.81 -9.79 14.18
C LEU A 475 -10.03 -10.47 14.84
N GLU A 476 -9.86 -11.05 16.03
CA GLU A 476 -10.98 -11.67 16.77
C GLU A 476 -12.08 -10.65 17.09
N ARG A 477 -11.70 -9.43 17.52
CA ARG A 477 -12.67 -8.34 17.81
C ARG A 477 -13.30 -7.76 16.54
N ALA A 478 -12.63 -7.88 15.38
CA ALA A 478 -13.20 -7.57 14.06
C ALA A 478 -14.07 -8.71 13.51
N GLY A 479 -14.26 -9.80 14.28
CA GLY A 479 -15.12 -10.92 13.89
C GLY A 479 -14.50 -11.88 12.89
N PHE A 480 -13.18 -11.90 12.75
CA PHE A 480 -12.49 -12.89 11.94
C PHE A 480 -12.50 -14.26 12.59
N THR A 481 -12.66 -15.29 11.77
CA THR A 481 -12.62 -16.70 12.17
C THR A 481 -11.99 -17.54 11.06
N GLY A 482 -11.64 -18.78 11.39
CA GLY A 482 -11.10 -19.75 10.43
C GLY A 482 -9.57 -19.74 10.34
N GLY A 483 -9.02 -20.63 9.50
CA GLY A 483 -7.60 -20.69 9.22
C GLY A 483 -6.72 -20.76 10.46
N TRP A 484 -5.72 -19.94 10.55
CA TRP A 484 -4.74 -19.92 11.65
C TRP A 484 -5.25 -19.25 12.97
N LEU A 485 -6.45 -18.68 12.96
CA LEU A 485 -7.09 -18.13 14.18
C LEU A 485 -7.80 -19.20 15.02
N GLN A 486 -7.99 -20.40 14.45
CA GLN A 486 -8.61 -21.52 15.16
C GLN A 486 -7.70 -22.11 16.23
#